data_c7181ce71e00f5cdd3ae2a24b8c04e9a
#
_entry.id   c7181ce71e00f5cdd3ae2a24b8c04e9a
#
_cell.length_a   1.000
_cell.length_b   1.000
_cell.length_c   1.000
_cell.angle_alpha   90.00
_cell.angle_beta   90.00
_cell.angle_gamma   90.00
#
_symmetry.space_group_name_H-M   'P 1'
#
loop_
_entity.id
_entity.type
_entity.pdbx_description
1 polymer ?
#
loop_
_entity_poly.entity_id
_entity_poly.type
_entity_poly.pdbx_seq_one_letter_code
_entity_poly.pdbx_strand_id
1 'polypeptide(L)'
;EITTRLVGSEMCIRDRGDDGVGAFGIACYYIPFVFMVGNAIAQSAQPIISYNFGAGASGRVIQARRIALATAVVCGMTAMGLFVCCPRILVGFFLDTDTPAALIAIEGFPLFASGFVFFIVNLTVIGYYQSLERVRAATTFALLRGFVLLVPAFLLLPRVAGISGIWLAMPLSELLTCAVIAVFYLSL
;
A
#
# COMPACT_ATOMS: atom_id res chain seq x y z
N GLU A 1 -4.34 39.09 26.34
CA GLU A 1 -3.07 38.47 25.80
C GLU A 1 -3.09 36.92 25.83
N ILE A 2 -3.66 36.27 26.84
CA ILE A 2 -3.75 34.80 26.97
C ILE A 2 -4.73 34.22 25.97
N THR A 3 -5.85 34.85 25.69
CA THR A 3 -6.88 34.44 24.75
C THR A 3 -6.38 34.44 23.29
N THR A 4 -5.55 35.42 22.93
CA THR A 4 -4.99 35.53 21.55
C THR A 4 -3.94 34.46 21.28
N ARG A 5 -3.20 34.01 22.29
CA ARG A 5 -2.24 32.91 22.17
C ARG A 5 -2.93 31.54 22.05
N LEU A 6 -4.04 31.31 22.77
CA LEU A 6 -4.83 30.08 22.66
C LEU A 6 -5.52 29.97 21.31
N VAL A 7 -6.14 31.04 20.83
CA VAL A 7 -6.79 31.08 19.49
C VAL A 7 -5.75 30.87 18.38
N GLY A 8 -4.54 31.46 18.50
CA GLY A 8 -3.46 31.24 17.54
C GLY A 8 -2.94 29.79 17.51
N SER A 9 -2.86 29.13 18.69
CA SER A 9 -2.41 27.73 18.76
C SER A 9 -3.47 26.75 18.25
N GLU A 10 -4.75 26.98 18.54
CA GLU A 10 -5.85 26.16 18.00
C GLU A 10 -6.00 26.33 16.49
N MET A 11 -5.82 27.54 15.97
CA MET A 11 -5.84 27.82 14.54
C MET A 11 -4.67 27.15 13.81
N CYS A 12 -3.45 27.17 14.37
CA CYS A 12 -2.29 26.45 13.81
C CYS A 12 -2.44 24.93 13.85
N ILE A 13 -3.13 24.37 14.84
CA ILE A 13 -3.39 22.93 14.93
C ILE A 13 -4.45 22.53 13.90
N ARG A 14 -5.46 23.36 13.70
CA ARG A 14 -6.53 23.14 12.73
C ARG A 14 -6.01 23.27 11.29
N ASP A 15 -5.23 24.30 10.98
CA ASP A 15 -4.60 24.50 9.67
C ASP A 15 -3.66 23.33 9.31
N ARG A 16 -2.85 22.84 10.27
CA ARG A 16 -2.03 21.65 10.05
C ARG A 16 -2.85 20.37 9.83
N GLY A 17 -4.05 20.28 10.41
CA GLY A 17 -4.98 19.18 10.17
C GLY A 17 -5.50 19.18 8.74
N ASP A 18 -5.90 20.35 8.25
CA ASP A 18 -6.45 20.52 6.90
C ASP A 18 -5.35 20.33 5.83
N ASP A 19 -4.14 20.86 6.05
CA ASP A 19 -2.97 20.63 5.19
C ASP A 19 -2.56 19.16 5.17
N GLY A 20 -2.62 18.46 6.30
CA GLY A 20 -2.34 17.02 6.41
C GLY A 20 -3.32 16.17 5.63
N VAL A 21 -4.62 16.52 5.67
CA VAL A 21 -5.66 15.86 4.87
C VAL A 21 -5.43 16.11 3.38
N GLY A 22 -5.12 17.35 2.98
CA GLY A 22 -4.78 17.69 1.61
C GLY A 22 -3.56 16.93 1.10
N ALA A 23 -2.49 16.87 1.91
CA ALA A 23 -1.27 16.13 1.60
C ALA A 23 -1.52 14.63 1.40
N PHE A 24 -2.28 14.00 2.29
CA PHE A 24 -2.62 12.59 2.17
C PHE A 24 -3.57 12.33 0.99
N GLY A 25 -4.44 13.29 0.66
CA GLY A 25 -5.30 13.26 -0.53
C GLY A 25 -4.49 13.04 -1.81
N ILE A 26 -3.33 13.69 -1.96
CA ILE A 26 -2.45 13.50 -3.12
C ILE A 26 -1.95 12.05 -3.19
N ALA A 27 -1.54 11.46 -2.07
CA ALA A 27 -1.13 10.06 -2.02
C ALA A 27 -2.26 9.11 -2.45
N CYS A 28 -3.51 9.42 -2.07
CA CYS A 28 -4.68 8.64 -2.47
C CYS A 28 -4.91 8.62 -3.98
N TYR A 29 -4.52 9.66 -4.73
CA TYR A 29 -4.58 9.65 -6.19
C TYR A 29 -3.58 8.69 -6.83
N TYR A 30 -2.49 8.35 -6.15
CA TYR A 30 -1.48 7.41 -6.64
C TYR A 30 -1.79 5.95 -6.31
N ILE A 31 -2.61 5.67 -5.29
CA ILE A 31 -2.99 4.29 -4.90
C ILE A 31 -3.58 3.49 -6.07
N PRO A 32 -4.52 4.04 -6.88
CA PRO A 32 -5.06 3.32 -8.02
C PRO A 32 -4.01 2.88 -9.05
N PHE A 33 -2.98 3.69 -9.29
CA PHE A 33 -1.91 3.34 -10.22
C PHE A 33 -1.09 2.15 -9.70
N VAL A 34 -0.70 2.18 -8.43
CA VAL A 34 0.03 1.06 -7.80
C VAL A 34 -0.85 -0.20 -7.75
N PHE A 35 -2.15 -0.03 -7.48
CA PHE A 35 -3.14 -1.11 -7.53
C PHE A 35 -3.25 -1.72 -8.92
N MET A 36 -3.31 -0.90 -9.97
CA MET A 36 -3.40 -1.38 -11.36
C MET A 36 -2.18 -2.21 -11.74
N VAL A 37 -0.97 -1.81 -11.33
CA VAL A 37 0.25 -2.60 -11.58
C VAL A 37 0.16 -3.97 -10.91
N GLY A 38 -0.19 -4.03 -9.62
CA GLY A 38 -0.33 -5.30 -8.91
C GLY A 38 -1.43 -6.19 -9.48
N ASN A 39 -2.55 -5.58 -9.87
CA ASN A 39 -3.68 -6.29 -10.46
C ASN A 39 -3.34 -6.83 -11.87
N ALA A 40 -2.61 -6.06 -12.68
CA ALA A 40 -2.15 -6.50 -13.99
C ALA A 40 -1.23 -7.73 -13.89
N ILE A 41 -0.30 -7.75 -12.93
CA ILE A 41 0.57 -8.90 -12.68
C ILE A 41 -0.26 -10.12 -12.29
N ALA A 42 -1.19 -9.94 -11.33
CA ALA A 42 -2.07 -11.02 -10.87
C ALA A 42 -2.91 -11.59 -12.02
N GLN A 43 -3.58 -10.73 -12.76
CA GLN A 43 -4.45 -11.14 -13.89
C GLN A 43 -3.67 -11.80 -15.04
N SER A 44 -2.46 -11.35 -15.33
CA SER A 44 -1.61 -11.97 -16.36
C SER A 44 -1.15 -13.37 -15.96
N ALA A 45 -0.91 -13.61 -14.68
CA ALA A 45 -0.50 -14.90 -14.16
C ALA A 45 -1.66 -15.91 -14.03
N GLN A 46 -2.89 -15.41 -13.78
CA GLN A 46 -4.07 -16.24 -13.52
C GLN A 46 -4.32 -17.32 -14.60
N PRO A 47 -4.42 -17.01 -15.90
CA PRO A 47 -4.73 -18.03 -16.90
C PRO A 47 -3.63 -19.09 -16.98
N ILE A 48 -2.36 -18.71 -16.84
CA ILE A 48 -1.23 -19.64 -16.87
C ILE A 48 -1.29 -20.59 -15.67
N ILE A 49 -1.56 -20.05 -14.48
CA ILE A 49 -1.62 -20.84 -13.24
C ILE A 49 -2.84 -21.77 -13.28
N SER A 50 -4.03 -21.27 -13.62
CA SER A 50 -5.27 -22.06 -13.63
C SER A 50 -5.19 -23.21 -14.66
N TYR A 51 -4.69 -22.93 -15.88
CA TYR A 51 -4.53 -23.95 -16.90
C TYR A 51 -3.57 -25.07 -16.47
N ASN A 52 -2.38 -24.73 -15.95
CA ASN A 52 -1.41 -25.71 -15.50
C ASN A 52 -1.86 -26.43 -14.22
N PHE A 53 -2.63 -25.78 -13.36
CA PHE A 53 -3.23 -26.40 -12.19
C PHE A 53 -4.27 -27.47 -12.60
N GLY A 54 -5.18 -27.13 -13.52
CA GLY A 54 -6.15 -28.10 -14.07
C GLY A 54 -5.50 -29.25 -14.80
N ALA A 55 -4.35 -29.04 -15.42
CA ALA A 55 -3.56 -30.09 -16.10
C ALA A 55 -2.68 -30.91 -15.13
N GLY A 56 -2.70 -30.66 -13.82
CA GLY A 56 -1.87 -31.36 -12.83
C GLY A 56 -0.37 -31.03 -12.90
N ALA A 57 0.02 -30.02 -13.68
CA ALA A 57 1.42 -29.65 -13.92
C ALA A 57 2.00 -28.77 -12.79
N SER A 58 2.14 -29.31 -11.58
CA SER A 58 2.56 -28.58 -10.37
C SER A 58 3.86 -27.80 -10.54
N GLY A 59 4.83 -28.35 -11.25
CA GLY A 59 6.12 -27.69 -11.50
C GLY A 59 5.96 -26.38 -12.28
N ARG A 60 5.06 -26.34 -13.28
CA ARG A 60 4.76 -25.13 -14.06
C ARG A 60 3.99 -24.09 -13.23
N VAL A 61 3.07 -24.53 -12.37
CA VAL A 61 2.36 -23.66 -11.42
C VAL A 61 3.35 -22.95 -10.50
N ILE A 62 4.32 -23.69 -9.93
CA ILE A 62 5.35 -23.12 -9.06
C ILE A 62 6.23 -22.13 -9.82
N GLN A 63 6.61 -22.47 -11.06
CA GLN A 63 7.41 -21.58 -11.90
C GLN A 63 6.66 -20.27 -12.22
N ALA A 64 5.40 -20.36 -12.65
CA ALA A 64 4.56 -19.19 -12.94
C ALA A 64 4.40 -18.29 -11.70
N ARG A 65 4.14 -18.90 -10.52
CA ARG A 65 4.10 -18.16 -9.26
C ARG A 65 5.40 -17.44 -8.96
N ARG A 66 6.55 -18.10 -9.11
CA ARG A 66 7.86 -17.47 -8.85
C ARG A 66 8.11 -16.29 -9.76
N ILE A 67 7.78 -16.41 -11.05
CA ILE A 67 7.91 -15.30 -12.01
C ILE A 67 6.99 -14.15 -11.61
N ALA A 68 5.71 -14.41 -11.32
CA ALA A 68 4.76 -13.38 -10.91
C ALA A 68 5.22 -12.65 -9.64
N LEU A 69 5.70 -13.38 -8.62
CA LEU A 69 6.21 -12.76 -7.39
C LEU A 69 7.50 -11.96 -7.63
N ALA A 70 8.43 -12.45 -8.45
CA ALA A 70 9.63 -11.70 -8.80
C ALA A 70 9.29 -10.39 -9.53
N THR A 71 8.34 -10.45 -10.48
CA THR A 71 7.84 -9.25 -11.18
C THR A 71 7.16 -8.29 -10.20
N ALA A 72 6.36 -8.81 -9.26
CA ALA A 72 5.71 -8.00 -8.23
C ALA A 72 6.72 -7.25 -7.36
N VAL A 73 7.79 -7.92 -6.93
CA VAL A 73 8.87 -7.30 -6.15
C VAL A 73 9.59 -6.24 -6.97
N VAL A 74 9.97 -6.53 -8.21
CA VAL A 74 10.67 -5.57 -9.09
C VAL A 74 9.80 -4.33 -9.32
N CYS A 75 8.53 -4.51 -9.70
CA CYS A 75 7.61 -3.38 -9.92
C CYS A 75 7.37 -2.59 -8.62
N GLY A 76 7.22 -3.29 -7.48
CA GLY A 76 7.06 -2.64 -6.18
C GLY A 76 8.27 -1.83 -5.77
N MET A 77 9.48 -2.36 -5.96
CA MET A 77 10.73 -1.64 -5.71
C MET A 77 10.89 -0.43 -6.63
N THR A 78 10.51 -0.56 -7.90
CA THR A 78 10.55 0.55 -8.86
C THR A 78 9.58 1.66 -8.45
N ALA A 79 8.33 1.30 -8.09
CA ALA A 79 7.34 2.26 -7.62
C ALA A 79 7.81 2.94 -6.32
N MET A 80 8.33 2.18 -5.35
CA MET A 80 8.88 2.71 -4.10
C MET A 80 10.06 3.67 -4.39
N GLY A 81 10.99 3.25 -5.26
CA GLY A 81 12.14 4.07 -5.63
C GLY A 81 11.74 5.41 -6.27
N LEU A 82 10.71 5.41 -7.11
CA LEU A 82 10.18 6.64 -7.72
C LEU A 82 9.66 7.63 -6.66
N PHE A 83 8.92 7.15 -5.68
CA PHE A 83 8.36 7.98 -4.61
C PHE A 83 9.42 8.46 -3.60
N VAL A 84 10.47 7.68 -3.40
CA VAL A 84 11.59 8.05 -2.52
C VAL A 84 12.54 9.03 -3.19
N CYS A 85 12.86 8.81 -4.48
CA CYS A 85 13.84 9.63 -5.18
C CYS A 85 13.27 10.91 -5.77
N CYS A 86 11.97 10.91 -6.15
CA CYS A 86 11.34 12.01 -6.88
C CYS A 86 10.03 12.53 -6.22
N PRO A 87 9.92 12.66 -4.89
CA PRO A 87 8.67 13.06 -4.25
C PRO A 87 8.22 14.46 -4.68
N ARG A 88 9.15 15.41 -4.84
CA ARG A 88 8.84 16.78 -5.29
C ARG A 88 8.21 16.84 -6.68
N ILE A 89 8.67 16.00 -7.60
CA ILE A 89 8.11 15.93 -8.95
C ILE A 89 6.70 15.38 -8.90
N LEU A 90 6.48 14.31 -8.13
CA LEU A 90 5.17 13.67 -8.00
C LEU A 90 4.15 14.61 -7.33
N VAL A 91 4.53 15.31 -6.27
CA VAL A 91 3.66 16.29 -5.61
C VAL A 91 3.40 17.49 -6.51
N GLY A 92 4.41 17.93 -7.28
CA GLY A 92 4.32 19.07 -8.20
C GLY A 92 3.32 18.90 -9.35
N PHE A 93 2.86 17.66 -9.64
CA PHE A 93 1.76 17.44 -10.59
C PHE A 93 0.38 17.89 -10.05
N PHE A 94 0.24 18.02 -8.73
CA PHE A 94 -1.05 18.31 -8.08
C PHE A 94 -1.08 19.63 -7.34
N LEU A 95 0.04 20.05 -6.76
CA LEU A 95 0.16 21.27 -5.96
C LEU A 95 1.48 21.99 -6.22
N ASP A 96 1.46 23.31 -6.03
CA ASP A 96 2.68 24.09 -5.96
C ASP A 96 3.54 23.61 -4.79
N THR A 97 4.82 23.29 -5.07
CA THR A 97 5.74 22.63 -4.12
C THR A 97 6.07 23.46 -2.88
N ASP A 98 5.72 24.75 -2.88
CA ASP A 98 5.98 25.68 -1.77
C ASP A 98 4.81 25.77 -0.78
N THR A 99 3.69 25.08 -1.04
CA THR A 99 2.54 25.06 -0.13
C THR A 99 2.81 24.19 1.10
N PRO A 100 2.25 24.49 2.27
CA PRO A 100 2.41 23.68 3.49
C PRO A 100 1.97 22.21 3.28
N ALA A 101 0.85 21.99 2.56
CA ALA A 101 0.36 20.65 2.24
C ALA A 101 1.35 19.88 1.34
N ALA A 102 1.97 20.54 0.36
CA ALA A 102 2.97 19.93 -0.51
C ALA A 102 4.23 19.50 0.26
N LEU A 103 4.70 20.32 1.20
CA LEU A 103 5.86 19.96 2.04
C LEU A 103 5.57 18.73 2.91
N ILE A 104 4.38 18.65 3.51
CA ILE A 104 3.94 17.48 4.28
C ILE A 104 3.86 16.23 3.38
N ALA A 105 3.37 16.36 2.14
CA ALA A 105 3.31 15.27 1.19
C ALA A 105 4.71 14.78 0.77
N ILE A 106 5.64 15.71 0.49
CA ILE A 106 7.03 15.39 0.11
C ILE A 106 7.74 14.59 1.22
N GLU A 107 7.53 14.95 2.48
CA GLU A 107 8.09 14.23 3.63
C GLU A 107 7.39 12.89 3.88
N GLY A 108 6.09 12.80 3.62
CA GLY A 108 5.28 11.60 3.85
C GLY A 108 5.42 10.54 2.77
N PHE A 109 5.71 10.90 1.52
CA PHE A 109 5.77 9.98 0.39
C PHE A 109 6.76 8.83 0.55
N PRO A 110 7.99 9.03 1.04
CA PRO A 110 8.92 7.92 1.29
C PRO A 110 8.39 6.91 2.30
N LEU A 111 7.74 7.39 3.38
CA LEU A 111 7.12 6.52 4.38
C LEU A 111 5.98 5.71 3.77
N PHE A 112 5.10 6.37 3.04
CA PHE A 112 3.96 5.74 2.37
C PHE A 112 4.38 4.71 1.34
N ALA A 113 5.38 5.03 0.52
CA ALA A 113 5.89 4.16 -0.53
C ALA A 113 6.58 2.89 -0.01
N SER A 114 7.04 2.88 1.24
CA SER A 114 7.64 1.69 1.87
C SER A 114 6.69 0.47 1.87
N GLY A 115 5.37 0.72 1.78
CA GLY A 115 4.34 -0.33 1.68
C GLY A 115 4.12 -0.89 0.28
N PHE A 116 4.58 -0.23 -0.79
CA PHE A 116 4.21 -0.60 -2.16
C PHE A 116 4.68 -2.00 -2.58
N VAL A 117 5.85 -2.42 -2.13
CA VAL A 117 6.35 -3.77 -2.40
C VAL A 117 5.41 -4.81 -1.81
N PHE A 118 5.04 -4.66 -0.53
CA PHE A 118 4.12 -5.58 0.14
C PHE A 118 2.73 -5.53 -0.48
N PHE A 119 2.26 -4.34 -0.85
CA PHE A 119 0.99 -4.11 -1.51
C PHE A 119 0.86 -4.91 -2.81
N ILE A 120 1.84 -4.81 -3.73
CA ILE A 120 1.83 -5.50 -5.02
C ILE A 120 2.02 -7.01 -4.82
N VAL A 121 2.89 -7.43 -3.90
CA VAL A 121 3.10 -8.84 -3.56
C VAL A 121 1.82 -9.46 -3.01
N ASN A 122 1.15 -8.80 -2.06
CA ASN A 122 -0.11 -9.29 -1.48
C ASN A 122 -1.21 -9.46 -2.55
N LEU A 123 -1.36 -8.49 -3.47
CA LEU A 123 -2.30 -8.61 -4.61
C LEU A 123 -1.98 -9.82 -5.49
N THR A 124 -0.70 -10.01 -5.81
CA THR A 124 -0.25 -11.13 -6.63
C THR A 124 -0.51 -12.46 -5.95
N VAL A 125 -0.30 -12.55 -4.63
CA VAL A 125 -0.58 -13.77 -3.85
C VAL A 125 -2.08 -14.06 -3.77
N ILE A 126 -2.91 -13.03 -3.56
CA ILE A 126 -4.38 -13.19 -3.58
C ILE A 126 -4.82 -13.74 -4.94
N GLY A 127 -4.32 -13.18 -6.05
CA GLY A 127 -4.57 -13.68 -7.41
C GLY A 127 -4.10 -15.11 -7.62
N TYR A 128 -2.97 -15.50 -7.03
CA TYR A 128 -2.49 -16.89 -7.06
C TYR A 128 -3.48 -17.85 -6.38
N TYR A 129 -3.98 -17.52 -5.18
CA TYR A 129 -4.96 -18.37 -4.49
C TYR A 129 -6.30 -18.44 -5.23
N GLN A 130 -6.71 -17.34 -5.89
CA GLN A 130 -7.88 -17.34 -6.78
C GLN A 130 -7.69 -18.31 -7.96
N SER A 131 -6.50 -18.31 -8.57
CA SER A 131 -6.18 -19.21 -9.70
C SER A 131 -6.15 -20.69 -9.33
N LEU A 132 -5.97 -21.02 -8.05
CA LEU A 132 -6.02 -22.38 -7.50
C LEU A 132 -7.41 -22.77 -7.00
N GLU A 133 -8.45 -21.97 -7.28
CA GLU A 133 -9.82 -22.14 -6.77
C GLU A 133 -9.93 -22.13 -5.23
N ARG A 134 -8.88 -21.68 -4.53
CA ARG A 134 -8.88 -21.53 -3.06
C ARG A 134 -9.53 -20.21 -2.64
N VAL A 135 -10.81 -20.04 -3.00
CA VAL A 135 -11.56 -18.80 -2.82
C VAL A 135 -11.58 -18.35 -1.36
N ARG A 136 -11.75 -19.28 -0.41
CA ARG A 136 -11.76 -18.94 1.03
C ARG A 136 -10.48 -18.26 1.48
N ALA A 137 -9.32 -18.78 1.10
CA ALA A 137 -8.02 -18.19 1.45
C ALA A 137 -7.85 -16.82 0.80
N ALA A 138 -8.15 -16.70 -0.51
CA ALA A 138 -8.07 -15.44 -1.23
C ALA A 138 -8.97 -14.35 -0.61
N THR A 139 -10.22 -14.67 -0.28
CA THR A 139 -11.16 -13.74 0.35
C THR A 139 -10.71 -13.35 1.75
N THR A 140 -10.21 -14.31 2.56
CA THR A 140 -9.70 -14.01 3.90
C THR A 140 -8.53 -13.05 3.84
N PHE A 141 -7.56 -13.25 2.95
CA PHE A 141 -6.42 -12.34 2.80
C PHE A 141 -6.84 -10.96 2.27
N ALA A 142 -7.80 -10.91 1.34
CA ALA A 142 -8.33 -9.65 0.84
C ALA A 142 -9.05 -8.83 1.95
N LEU A 143 -9.86 -9.49 2.77
CA LEU A 143 -10.54 -8.85 3.90
C LEU A 143 -9.57 -8.45 5.01
N LEU A 144 -8.61 -9.32 5.32
CA LEU A 144 -7.56 -9.03 6.30
C LEU A 144 -6.81 -7.75 5.94
N ARG A 145 -6.37 -7.64 4.68
CA ARG A 145 -5.66 -6.51 4.15
C ARG A 145 -6.49 -5.24 4.11
N GLY A 146 -7.71 -5.33 3.52
CA GLY A 146 -8.53 -4.14 3.24
C GLY A 146 -9.29 -3.61 4.45
N PHE A 147 -9.63 -4.46 5.43
CA PHE A 147 -10.46 -4.08 6.57
C PHE A 147 -9.80 -4.37 7.91
N VAL A 148 -9.45 -5.63 8.16
CA VAL A 148 -9.07 -6.09 9.51
C VAL A 148 -7.79 -5.44 10.02
N LEU A 149 -6.82 -5.19 9.15
CA LEU A 149 -5.55 -4.56 9.50
C LEU A 149 -5.50 -3.09 9.14
N LEU A 150 -6.06 -2.70 7.99
CA LEU A 150 -5.98 -1.32 7.50
C LEU A 150 -6.79 -0.35 8.37
N VAL A 151 -8.03 -0.70 8.71
CA VAL A 151 -8.90 0.19 9.50
C VAL A 151 -8.34 0.45 10.90
N PRO A 152 -7.93 -0.57 11.69
CA PRO A 152 -7.27 -0.31 12.96
C PRO A 152 -5.96 0.47 12.83
N ALA A 153 -5.17 0.22 11.77
CA ALA A 153 -3.94 0.97 11.54
C ALA A 153 -4.23 2.46 11.38
N PHE A 154 -5.21 2.84 10.55
CA PHE A 154 -5.61 4.25 10.39
C PHE A 154 -6.24 4.87 11.63
N LEU A 155 -6.85 4.09 12.52
CA LEU A 155 -7.44 4.61 13.76
C LEU A 155 -6.41 4.75 14.90
N LEU A 156 -5.44 3.85 14.99
CA LEU A 156 -4.52 3.75 16.11
C LEU A 156 -3.19 4.50 15.86
N LEU A 157 -2.59 4.36 14.66
CA LEU A 157 -1.29 4.95 14.39
C LEU A 157 -1.29 6.50 14.49
N PRO A 158 -2.29 7.23 13.98
CA PRO A 158 -2.30 8.69 14.11
C PRO A 158 -2.37 9.16 15.56
N ARG A 159 -2.97 8.36 16.46
CA ARG A 159 -3.01 8.67 17.90
C ARG A 159 -1.66 8.54 18.61
N VAL A 160 -0.80 7.67 18.09
CA VAL A 160 0.52 7.38 18.68
C VAL A 160 1.63 8.18 18.00
N ALA A 161 1.58 8.30 16.67
CA ALA A 161 2.64 8.88 15.85
C ALA A 161 2.22 10.15 15.09
N GLY A 162 1.03 10.72 15.39
CA GLY A 162 0.55 11.93 14.73
C GLY A 162 0.43 11.77 13.21
N ILE A 163 0.84 12.79 12.46
CA ILE A 163 0.77 12.81 10.97
C ILE A 163 1.58 11.65 10.36
N SER A 164 2.75 11.33 10.89
CA SER A 164 3.56 10.19 10.42
C SER A 164 2.83 8.86 10.55
N GLY A 165 1.92 8.73 11.53
CA GLY A 165 1.07 7.55 11.70
C GLY A 165 0.11 7.32 10.55
N ILE A 166 -0.38 8.39 9.92
CA ILE A 166 -1.25 8.29 8.73
C ILE A 166 -0.46 7.68 7.56
N TRP A 167 0.77 8.18 7.34
CA TRP A 167 1.64 7.68 6.26
C TRP A 167 2.08 6.23 6.45
N LEU A 168 2.25 5.79 7.70
CA LEU A 168 2.68 4.43 8.05
C LEU A 168 1.52 3.42 8.13
N ALA A 169 0.26 3.86 8.18
CA ALA A 169 -0.89 2.99 8.36
C ALA A 169 -1.00 1.94 7.25
N MET A 170 -0.89 2.36 6.00
CA MET A 170 -0.93 1.44 4.86
C MET A 170 0.31 0.51 4.81
N PRO A 171 1.56 1.00 4.89
CA PRO A 171 2.74 0.13 4.92
C PRO A 171 2.69 -0.94 6.00
N LEU A 172 2.28 -0.57 7.22
CA LEU A 172 2.19 -1.50 8.33
C LEU A 172 1.12 -2.58 8.09
N SER A 173 -0.07 -2.18 7.60
CA SER A 173 -1.14 -3.15 7.31
C SER A 173 -0.73 -4.14 6.22
N GLU A 174 -0.04 -3.68 5.19
CA GLU A 174 0.45 -4.52 4.10
C GLU A 174 1.58 -5.47 4.55
N LEU A 175 2.50 -4.97 5.37
CA LEU A 175 3.55 -5.78 5.97
C LEU A 175 2.97 -6.89 6.86
N LEU A 176 2.01 -6.55 7.74
CA LEU A 176 1.34 -7.52 8.59
C LEU A 176 0.56 -8.56 7.78
N THR A 177 -0.12 -8.14 6.72
CA THR A 177 -0.79 -9.05 5.79
C THR A 177 0.20 -10.03 5.16
N CYS A 178 1.33 -9.51 4.67
CA CYS A 178 2.39 -10.35 4.09
C CYS A 178 2.94 -11.36 5.12
N ALA A 179 3.14 -10.94 6.37
CA ALA A 179 3.57 -11.83 7.45
C ALA A 179 2.54 -12.94 7.73
N VAL A 180 1.25 -12.62 7.81
CA VAL A 180 0.17 -13.62 7.99
C VAL A 180 0.14 -14.61 6.83
N ILE A 181 0.25 -14.13 5.58
CA ILE A 181 0.31 -14.99 4.39
C ILE A 181 1.52 -15.91 4.45
N ALA A 182 2.69 -15.40 4.85
CA ALA A 182 3.92 -16.19 4.97
C ALA A 182 3.77 -17.29 6.04
N VAL A 183 3.22 -16.97 7.21
CA VAL A 183 2.94 -17.96 8.27
C VAL A 183 1.94 -19.01 7.78
N PHE A 184 0.87 -18.60 7.12
CA PHE A 184 -0.12 -19.52 6.55
C PHE A 184 0.51 -20.47 5.53
N TYR A 185 1.43 -19.96 4.69
CA TYR A 185 2.12 -20.76 3.69
C TYR A 185 3.10 -21.79 4.32
N LEU A 186 3.72 -21.43 5.44
CA LEU A 186 4.63 -22.34 6.16
C LEU A 186 3.90 -23.42 6.97
N SER A 187 2.61 -23.21 7.26
CA SER A 187 1.75 -24.16 8.01
C SER A 187 1.06 -25.20 7.12
N LEU A 188 1.20 -25.09 5.79
CA LEU A 188 0.64 -26.01 4.77
C LEU A 188 1.71 -26.99 4.27
#